data_5e9f2229e2de88df9c45919703c37691
#
_entry.id   5e9f2229e2de88df9c45919703c37691
#
_cell.length_a   1.000
_cell.length_b   1.000
_cell.length_c   1.000
_cell.angle_alpha   90.00
_cell.angle_beta   90.00
_cell.angle_gamma   90.00
#
_symmetry.space_group_name_H-M   'P 1'
#
loop_
_entity.id
_entity.type
_entity.pdbx_description
1 polymer ?
#
loop_
_entity_poly.entity_id
_entity_poly.type
_entity_poly.pdbx_seq_one_letter_code
_entity_poly.pdbx_strand_id
1 'polypeptide(L)'
;MKANQLISLICLLSVPSLFWGCDRPEKSLSTDLPYRINWPDFLGDPEELTKLGSIAESIDYITLKTPDSAKVGMMFEMRITDNNIFVLDQTFSLFVFDIEGNFRTKINHLGRGPGEYPGLNGSMINVDNDLIGLHYGSKVFFYDFSGNPIKVTDIKYGSYPVSANWLTDDKYVGLMNVSPLTGESPDDISTIIFDTEGNVLKKERYFVEEKRPESMTSWVERLGHLTRIKEGVLVKEPYNDTTFIIKDDLERIPFIINYLGRHRAPREFLETPMSYNLGENRAPSDVASYIMSYRSFIYPAYFFVTFKNNNRNYSGVWDYRNMKAFSVSDAVAGLTDDIDFGLPFVSPRDGFIANNP
;
A
#
# COMPACT_ATOMS: atom_id res chain seq x y z
N MET A 1 5.77 27.74 -30.03
CA MET A 1 4.91 26.60 -29.74
C MET A 1 5.15 26.22 -28.27
N LYS A 2 4.21 26.57 -27.36
CA LYS A 2 4.33 26.23 -25.95
C LYS A 2 3.79 24.80 -25.80
N ALA A 3 4.64 23.85 -25.44
CA ALA A 3 4.24 22.52 -25.06
C ALA A 3 3.61 22.61 -23.68
N ASN A 4 2.29 22.59 -23.61
CA ASN A 4 1.57 22.31 -22.38
C ASN A 4 1.84 20.84 -22.03
N GLN A 5 2.68 20.59 -21.04
CA GLN A 5 2.78 19.27 -20.44
C GLN A 5 1.49 19.01 -19.67
N LEU A 6 0.62 18.18 -20.22
CA LEU A 6 -0.48 17.56 -19.50
C LEU A 6 0.16 16.62 -18.46
N ILE A 7 0.19 17.03 -17.22
CA ILE A 7 0.65 16.20 -16.13
C ILE A 7 -0.56 15.49 -15.53
N SER A 8 -0.55 14.19 -15.66
CA SER A 8 -1.25 13.14 -14.90
C SER A 8 -2.65 13.48 -14.41
N LEU A 9 -3.60 12.96 -15.11
CA LEU A 9 -4.99 12.83 -14.69
C LEU A 9 -5.07 11.85 -13.53
N ILE A 10 -5.54 12.29 -12.36
CA ILE A 10 -5.79 11.43 -11.20
C ILE A 10 -7.29 11.16 -11.16
N CYS A 11 -7.69 9.89 -11.31
CA CYS A 11 -9.06 9.48 -11.07
C CYS A 11 -9.24 9.18 -9.57
N LEU A 12 -10.07 9.94 -8.89
CA LEU A 12 -10.56 9.65 -7.55
C LEU A 12 -11.94 9.03 -7.67
N LEU A 13 -12.11 7.86 -7.11
CA LEU A 13 -13.43 7.26 -6.97
C LEU A 13 -14.03 7.77 -5.65
N SER A 14 -14.98 8.69 -5.73
CA SER A 14 -15.76 9.10 -4.58
C SER A 14 -16.99 8.20 -4.43
N VAL A 15 -17.11 7.54 -3.29
CA VAL A 15 -18.38 6.93 -2.88
C VAL A 15 -19.21 8.04 -2.25
N PRO A 16 -20.41 8.36 -2.74
CA PRO A 16 -21.12 9.54 -2.28
C PRO A 16 -21.48 9.46 -0.82
N SER A 17 -21.06 10.44 -0.08
CA SER A 17 -21.71 10.84 1.14
C SER A 17 -22.94 11.66 0.76
N LEU A 18 -24.08 11.02 0.57
CA LEU A 18 -25.36 11.70 0.40
C LEU A 18 -25.69 12.47 1.69
N PHE A 19 -25.49 13.78 1.65
CA PHE A 19 -26.22 14.71 2.51
C PHE A 19 -27.69 14.72 2.11
N TRP A 20 -28.41 13.68 2.46
CA TRP A 20 -29.87 13.72 2.68
C TRP A 20 -30.17 12.72 3.79
N GLY A 21 -30.71 13.26 4.89
CA GLY A 21 -30.99 12.57 6.12
C GLY A 21 -31.80 11.28 5.94
N CYS A 22 -31.10 10.23 5.77
CA CYS A 22 -31.41 8.90 6.24
C CYS A 22 -30.10 8.38 6.77
N ASP A 23 -29.99 8.26 8.09
CA ASP A 23 -28.98 7.48 8.76
C ASP A 23 -29.00 6.06 8.17
N ARG A 24 -28.29 5.86 7.05
CA ARG A 24 -27.73 4.54 6.81
C ARG A 24 -26.52 4.48 7.74
N PRO A 25 -26.56 3.64 8.78
CA PRO A 25 -25.37 3.45 9.58
C PRO A 25 -24.26 3.06 8.59
N GLU A 26 -23.17 3.83 8.55
CA GLU A 26 -21.91 3.30 8.06
C GLU A 26 -21.79 1.94 8.71
N LYS A 27 -21.98 0.87 7.93
CA LYS A 27 -21.73 -0.45 8.48
C LYS A 27 -20.25 -0.45 8.79
N SER A 28 -19.94 -0.24 10.07
CA SER A 28 -18.63 -0.56 10.62
C SER A 28 -18.18 -1.90 10.01
N LEU A 29 -16.92 -2.01 9.69
CA LEU A 29 -16.31 -3.27 9.28
C LEU A 29 -16.95 -4.38 10.10
N SER A 30 -17.44 -5.42 9.43
CA SER A 30 -18.16 -6.54 10.08
C SER A 30 -17.45 -6.96 11.37
N THR A 31 -18.21 -7.18 12.43
CA THR A 31 -17.68 -7.67 13.70
C THR A 31 -17.06 -9.08 13.57
N ASP A 32 -17.25 -9.75 12.44
CA ASP A 32 -16.80 -11.12 12.19
C ASP A 32 -15.43 -11.13 11.46
N LEU A 33 -14.42 -10.58 12.11
CA LEU A 33 -13.03 -10.75 11.66
C LEU A 33 -12.52 -12.16 11.97
N PRO A 34 -11.62 -12.73 11.17
CA PRO A 34 -11.03 -12.19 9.94
C PRO A 34 -11.90 -12.40 8.70
N TYR A 35 -11.81 -11.50 7.73
CA TYR A 35 -12.32 -11.74 6.39
C TYR A 35 -11.58 -12.90 5.74
N ARG A 36 -12.30 -13.72 4.96
CA ARG A 36 -11.71 -14.87 4.25
C ARG A 36 -11.86 -14.68 2.76
N ILE A 37 -10.75 -14.52 2.05
CA ILE A 37 -10.73 -14.40 0.59
C ILE A 37 -10.32 -15.75 0.01
N ASN A 38 -11.22 -16.38 -0.72
CA ASN A 38 -10.93 -17.60 -1.45
C ASN A 38 -10.44 -17.25 -2.87
N TRP A 39 -9.14 -17.25 -3.08
CA TRP A 39 -8.54 -16.87 -4.36
C TRP A 39 -8.93 -17.78 -5.54
N PRO A 40 -9.14 -19.09 -5.36
CA PRO A 40 -9.71 -19.93 -6.41
C PRO A 40 -11.03 -19.43 -7.00
N ASP A 41 -11.83 -18.64 -6.28
CA ASP A 41 -13.10 -18.11 -6.80
C ASP A 41 -12.86 -17.13 -7.97
N PHE A 42 -11.71 -16.46 -8.02
CA PHE A 42 -11.30 -15.60 -9.14
C PHE A 42 -10.80 -16.40 -10.36
N LEU A 43 -10.46 -17.67 -10.17
CA LEU A 43 -9.96 -18.56 -11.23
C LEU A 43 -11.06 -19.47 -11.80
N GLY A 44 -12.21 -19.52 -11.12
CA GLY A 44 -13.37 -20.26 -11.56
C GLY A 44 -14.07 -19.60 -12.76
N ASP A 45 -15.35 -19.35 -12.60
CA ASP A 45 -16.16 -18.58 -13.54
C ASP A 45 -16.87 -17.45 -12.77
N PRO A 46 -16.10 -16.48 -12.21
CA PRO A 46 -16.69 -15.38 -11.48
C PRO A 46 -17.44 -14.45 -12.43
N GLU A 47 -18.48 -13.82 -11.91
CA GLU A 47 -19.17 -12.77 -12.65
C GLU A 47 -18.18 -11.68 -13.07
N GLU A 48 -18.25 -11.30 -14.34
CA GLU A 48 -17.36 -10.31 -14.90
C GLU A 48 -17.85 -8.88 -14.59
N LEU A 49 -16.98 -8.09 -13.96
CA LEU A 49 -17.17 -6.64 -13.81
C LEU A 49 -16.57 -5.97 -15.04
N THR A 50 -17.44 -5.37 -15.85
CA THR A 50 -17.03 -4.69 -17.08
C THR A 50 -17.14 -3.18 -16.99
N LYS A 51 -17.93 -2.68 -16.04
CA LYS A 51 -18.31 -1.25 -15.93
C LYS A 51 -17.91 -0.68 -14.59
N LEU A 52 -17.33 0.52 -14.62
CA LEU A 52 -16.94 1.24 -13.42
C LEU A 52 -18.14 1.66 -12.58
N GLY A 53 -19.26 2.05 -13.21
CA GLY A 53 -20.50 2.43 -12.52
C GLY A 53 -21.13 1.32 -11.67
N SER A 54 -20.65 0.07 -11.78
CA SER A 54 -21.07 -1.03 -10.89
C SER A 54 -20.47 -0.91 -9.48
N ILE A 55 -19.37 -0.18 -9.31
CA ILE A 55 -18.63 -0.04 -8.05
C ILE A 55 -18.34 1.41 -7.65
N ALA A 56 -18.57 2.37 -8.52
CA ALA A 56 -18.39 3.80 -8.28
C ALA A 56 -19.60 4.57 -8.78
N GLU A 57 -19.94 5.67 -8.11
CA GLU A 57 -21.06 6.54 -8.49
C GLU A 57 -20.60 7.79 -9.22
N SER A 58 -19.39 8.25 -8.99
CA SER A 58 -18.80 9.42 -9.64
C SER A 58 -17.30 9.27 -9.82
N ILE A 59 -16.74 10.07 -10.71
CA ILE A 59 -15.31 10.21 -10.96
C ILE A 59 -14.96 11.68 -10.84
N ASP A 60 -13.95 12.01 -10.06
CA ASP A 60 -13.40 13.33 -9.96
C ASP A 60 -11.99 13.38 -10.52
N TYR A 61 -11.72 14.37 -11.36
CA TYR A 61 -10.41 14.61 -11.97
C TYR A 61 -9.77 15.83 -11.34
N ILE A 62 -8.65 15.63 -10.65
CA ILE A 62 -7.92 16.71 -10.01
C ILE A 62 -6.65 17.01 -10.80
N THR A 63 -6.55 18.23 -11.32
CA THR A 63 -5.33 18.70 -11.99
C THR A 63 -4.38 19.31 -10.99
N LEU A 64 -3.21 18.69 -10.79
CA LEU A 64 -2.18 19.25 -9.93
C LEU A 64 -1.51 20.45 -10.62
N LYS A 65 -1.72 21.64 -10.06
CA LYS A 65 -1.21 22.92 -10.57
C LYS A 65 0.18 23.18 -10.01
N THR A 66 1.21 22.75 -10.72
CA THR A 66 2.60 22.94 -10.29
C THR A 66 3.18 24.23 -10.84
N PRO A 67 3.77 25.12 -10.01
CA PRO A 67 4.54 26.26 -10.49
C PRO A 67 5.85 25.78 -11.18
N ASP A 68 6.44 26.63 -12.00
CA ASP A 68 7.70 26.29 -12.71
C ASP A 68 8.84 25.90 -11.76
N SER A 69 8.83 26.44 -10.54
CA SER A 69 9.82 26.15 -9.48
C SER A 69 9.59 24.82 -8.76
N ALA A 70 8.44 24.17 -8.95
CA ALA A 70 8.05 22.98 -8.20
C ALA A 70 7.43 21.90 -9.10
N LYS A 71 8.09 21.58 -10.20
CA LYS A 71 7.65 20.50 -11.11
C LYS A 71 7.78 19.14 -10.43
N VAL A 72 6.71 18.36 -10.45
CA VAL A 72 6.69 16.97 -9.98
C VAL A 72 7.37 16.09 -11.05
N GLY A 73 8.31 15.26 -10.61
CA GLY A 73 8.95 14.24 -11.44
C GLY A 73 8.14 12.95 -11.51
N MET A 74 8.83 11.83 -11.69
CA MET A 74 8.18 10.51 -11.60
C MET A 74 7.74 10.25 -10.17
N MET A 75 6.46 10.00 -9.99
CA MET A 75 5.86 9.76 -8.67
C MET A 75 6.23 8.37 -8.14
N PHE A 76 6.67 8.32 -6.90
CA PHE A 76 6.90 7.09 -6.15
C PHE A 76 5.73 6.73 -5.23
N GLU A 77 5.17 7.75 -4.60
CA GLU A 77 4.10 7.59 -3.63
C GLU A 77 3.13 8.76 -3.74
N MET A 78 1.85 8.48 -3.59
CA MET A 78 0.81 9.49 -3.48
C MET A 78 -0.12 9.12 -2.34
N ARG A 79 -0.47 10.10 -1.54
CA ARG A 79 -1.48 9.97 -0.48
C ARG A 79 -2.49 11.08 -0.62
N ILE A 80 -3.75 10.72 -0.42
CA ILE A 80 -4.87 11.66 -0.51
C ILE A 80 -5.59 11.61 0.83
N THR A 81 -5.91 12.77 1.33
CA THR A 81 -6.73 12.99 2.54
C THR A 81 -7.91 13.87 2.16
N ASP A 82 -8.83 14.13 3.07
CA ASP A 82 -10.00 14.98 2.79
C ASP A 82 -9.63 16.36 2.25
N ASN A 83 -8.50 16.92 2.68
CA ASN A 83 -8.13 18.30 2.38
C ASN A 83 -6.84 18.45 1.57
N ASN A 84 -6.03 17.40 1.44
CA ASN A 84 -4.70 17.50 0.85
C ASN A 84 -4.33 16.30 0.00
N ILE A 85 -3.47 16.55 -0.98
CA ILE A 85 -2.81 15.54 -1.81
C ILE A 85 -1.31 15.67 -1.60
N PHE A 86 -0.68 14.57 -1.25
CA PHE A 86 0.76 14.46 -1.00
C PHE A 86 1.38 13.60 -2.11
N VAL A 87 2.44 14.10 -2.73
CA VAL A 87 3.14 13.39 -3.81
C VAL A 87 4.63 13.34 -3.50
N LEU A 88 5.17 12.14 -3.31
CA LEU A 88 6.60 11.91 -3.21
C LEU A 88 7.13 11.50 -4.57
N ASP A 89 8.13 12.22 -5.08
CA ASP A 89 8.70 11.95 -6.40
C ASP A 89 10.12 11.36 -6.34
N GLN A 90 10.65 10.98 -7.50
CA GLN A 90 11.99 10.41 -7.67
C GLN A 90 13.13 11.32 -7.22
N THR A 91 12.88 12.61 -7.02
CA THR A 91 13.87 13.56 -6.50
C THR A 91 13.89 13.63 -4.98
N PHE A 92 13.15 12.71 -4.32
CA PHE A 92 12.93 12.68 -2.89
C PHE A 92 12.33 13.99 -2.36
N SER A 93 11.46 14.59 -3.18
CA SER A 93 10.68 15.78 -2.82
C SER A 93 9.25 15.37 -2.50
N LEU A 94 8.73 15.80 -1.37
CA LEU A 94 7.31 15.70 -1.05
C LEU A 94 6.61 17.00 -1.41
N PHE A 95 5.66 16.91 -2.33
CA PHE A 95 4.80 18.02 -2.73
C PHE A 95 3.47 17.92 -1.99
N VAL A 96 2.97 19.04 -1.52
CA VAL A 96 1.67 19.15 -0.87
C VAL A 96 0.78 20.04 -1.74
N PHE A 97 -0.41 19.54 -2.05
CA PHE A 97 -1.47 20.25 -2.75
C PHE A 97 -2.72 20.25 -1.88
N ASP A 98 -3.62 21.21 -2.07
CA ASP A 98 -4.97 21.07 -1.56
C ASP A 98 -5.78 20.07 -2.42
N ILE A 99 -7.00 19.76 -1.97
CA ILE A 99 -7.84 18.78 -2.68
C ILE A 99 -8.32 19.30 -4.05
N GLU A 100 -8.29 20.60 -4.31
CA GLU A 100 -8.54 21.20 -5.62
C GLU A 100 -7.30 21.19 -6.53
N GLY A 101 -6.19 20.62 -6.06
CA GLY A 101 -4.94 20.46 -6.79
C GLY A 101 -4.07 21.73 -6.83
N ASN A 102 -4.35 22.75 -6.03
CA ASN A 102 -3.49 23.93 -5.94
C ASN A 102 -2.24 23.59 -5.11
N PHE A 103 -1.09 23.97 -5.62
CA PHE A 103 0.19 23.77 -4.92
C PHE A 103 0.26 24.58 -3.63
N ARG A 104 0.65 23.91 -2.53
CA ARG A 104 0.86 24.54 -1.22
C ARG A 104 2.32 24.66 -0.87
N THR A 105 3.05 23.55 -0.87
CA THR A 105 4.47 23.56 -0.51
C THR A 105 5.22 22.38 -1.11
N LYS A 106 6.56 22.47 -1.04
CA LYS A 106 7.49 21.39 -1.41
C LYS A 106 8.50 21.22 -0.30
N ILE A 107 8.59 20.02 0.23
CA ILE A 107 9.60 19.63 1.21
C ILE A 107 10.71 18.89 0.44
N ASN A 108 11.89 19.50 0.42
CA ASN A 108 13.10 18.90 -0.14
C ASN A 108 14.31 19.37 0.65
N HIS A 109 14.80 18.50 1.51
CA HIS A 109 16.02 18.72 2.28
C HIS A 109 17.06 17.66 1.94
N LEU A 110 17.20 17.38 0.65
CA LEU A 110 18.16 16.40 0.15
C LEU A 110 19.60 16.88 0.38
N GLY A 111 20.36 16.12 1.16
CA GLY A 111 21.74 16.46 1.50
C GLY A 111 22.32 15.59 2.60
N ARG A 112 23.41 16.05 3.23
CA ARG A 112 24.11 15.34 4.31
C ARG A 112 24.38 16.24 5.53
N GLY A 113 23.83 17.43 5.55
CA GLY A 113 23.94 18.35 6.68
C GLY A 113 22.98 18.03 7.82
N PRO A 114 23.04 18.75 8.93
CA PRO A 114 22.08 18.63 10.03
C PRO A 114 20.66 18.88 9.53
N GLY A 115 19.73 17.93 9.77
CA GLY A 115 18.35 18.03 9.33
C GLY A 115 18.10 17.68 7.86
N GLU A 116 19.15 17.35 7.10
CA GLU A 116 19.05 16.86 5.72
C GLU A 116 19.00 15.35 5.68
N TYR A 117 18.42 14.81 4.58
CA TYR A 117 18.38 13.38 4.31
C TYR A 117 19.02 13.05 2.96
N PRO A 118 19.81 11.97 2.83
CA PRO A 118 20.47 11.60 1.58
C PRO A 118 19.52 10.87 0.61
N GLY A 119 18.31 10.55 1.03
CA GLY A 119 17.25 9.87 0.31
C GLY A 119 16.04 9.65 1.20
N LEU A 120 15.00 9.00 0.69
CA LEU A 120 13.81 8.65 1.46
C LEU A 120 13.41 7.19 1.19
N ASN A 121 12.93 6.51 2.21
CA ASN A 121 12.29 5.20 2.11
C ASN A 121 10.78 5.33 1.92
N GLY A 122 10.18 6.44 2.36
CA GLY A 122 8.75 6.71 2.22
C GLY A 122 8.28 7.88 3.07
N SER A 123 6.99 8.14 3.02
CA SER A 123 6.32 9.16 3.80
C SER A 123 5.23 8.58 4.71
N MET A 124 4.97 9.25 5.81
CA MET A 124 3.86 9.00 6.73
C MET A 124 3.09 10.31 6.92
N ILE A 125 1.79 10.28 6.68
CA ILE A 125 0.93 11.45 6.81
C ILE A 125 -0.04 11.22 7.96
N ASN A 126 0.01 12.09 8.96
CA ASN A 126 -0.95 12.14 10.06
C ASN A 126 -1.86 13.36 9.85
N VAL A 127 -3.11 13.10 9.51
CA VAL A 127 -4.08 14.15 9.18
C VAL A 127 -4.57 14.86 10.43
N ASP A 128 -4.70 14.11 11.52
CA ASP A 128 -5.29 14.64 12.76
C ASP A 128 -4.40 15.71 13.43
N ASN A 129 -3.08 15.59 13.24
CA ASN A 129 -2.08 16.49 13.81
C ASN A 129 -1.32 17.33 12.79
N ASP A 130 -1.74 17.37 11.54
CA ASP A 130 -1.03 18.05 10.45
C ASP A 130 0.47 17.71 10.40
N LEU A 131 0.79 16.42 10.60
CA LEU A 131 2.16 15.96 10.77
C LEU A 131 2.61 15.05 9.63
N ILE A 132 3.75 15.38 9.05
CA ILE A 132 4.42 14.59 8.02
C ILE A 132 5.66 13.96 8.63
N GLY A 133 5.81 12.64 8.47
CA GLY A 133 7.05 11.93 8.77
C GLY A 133 7.71 11.46 7.48
N LEU A 134 8.93 11.89 7.23
CA LEU A 134 9.77 11.38 6.13
C LEU A 134 10.84 10.47 6.74
N HIS A 135 10.90 9.22 6.33
CA HIS A 135 11.86 8.29 6.93
C HIS A 135 12.98 7.88 5.96
N TYR A 136 14.20 7.85 6.51
CA TYR A 136 15.38 7.35 5.83
C TYR A 136 16.30 6.64 6.82
N GLY A 137 16.59 5.37 6.57
CA GLY A 137 17.39 4.58 7.50
C GLY A 137 16.79 4.60 8.91
N SER A 138 17.61 4.87 9.91
CA SER A 138 17.19 4.98 11.31
C SER A 138 16.59 6.32 11.70
N LYS A 139 16.34 7.23 10.76
CA LYS A 139 15.85 8.58 11.05
C LYS A 139 14.45 8.83 10.52
N VAL A 140 13.68 9.57 11.30
CA VAL A 140 12.39 10.16 10.89
C VAL A 140 12.49 11.67 11.00
N PHE A 141 12.20 12.35 9.90
CA PHE A 141 12.20 13.81 9.79
C PHE A 141 10.75 14.27 9.84
N PHE A 142 10.37 15.04 10.85
CA PHE A 142 9.00 15.51 11.05
C PHE A 142 8.85 16.95 10.57
N TYR A 143 7.77 17.19 9.82
CA TYR A 143 7.37 18.46 9.25
C TYR A 143 5.89 18.72 9.52
N ASP A 144 5.50 20.00 9.56
CA ASP A 144 4.10 20.38 9.46
C ASP A 144 3.63 20.35 7.98
N PHE A 145 2.32 20.51 7.74
CA PHE A 145 1.76 20.54 6.38
C PHE A 145 2.18 21.79 5.58
N SER A 146 2.76 22.80 6.21
CA SER A 146 3.38 23.95 5.54
C SER A 146 4.83 23.68 5.11
N GLY A 147 5.39 22.52 5.51
CA GLY A 147 6.75 22.13 5.19
C GLY A 147 7.80 22.65 6.17
N ASN A 148 7.40 23.20 7.30
CA ASN A 148 8.35 23.63 8.32
C ASN A 148 8.88 22.41 9.09
N PRO A 149 10.20 22.32 9.31
CA PRO A 149 10.77 21.24 10.11
C PRO A 149 10.37 21.37 11.58
N ILE A 150 9.94 20.26 12.18
CA ILE A 150 9.56 20.18 13.59
C ILE A 150 10.68 19.55 14.41
N LYS A 151 11.10 18.35 14.03
CA LYS A 151 12.17 17.59 14.70
C LYS A 151 12.73 16.49 13.82
N VAL A 152 13.91 15.99 14.18
CA VAL A 152 14.48 14.75 13.64
C VAL A 152 14.63 13.78 14.80
N THR A 153 14.14 12.56 14.60
CA THR A 153 14.18 11.51 15.62
C THR A 153 14.98 10.32 15.11
N ASP A 154 15.86 9.79 15.95
CA ASP A 154 16.54 8.52 15.68
C ASP A 154 15.71 7.35 16.21
N ILE A 155 15.45 6.38 15.34
CA ILE A 155 14.82 5.12 15.72
C ILE A 155 15.77 4.33 16.61
N LYS A 156 15.37 4.07 17.85
CA LYS A 156 16.17 3.38 18.86
C LYS A 156 16.07 1.87 18.73
N TYR A 157 16.37 1.38 17.54
CA TYR A 157 16.41 -0.05 17.22
C TYR A 157 17.56 -0.32 16.25
N GLY A 158 18.22 -1.46 16.36
CA GLY A 158 19.42 -1.80 15.57
C GLY A 158 19.19 -1.97 14.06
N SER A 159 17.96 -1.85 13.59
CA SER A 159 17.54 -1.89 12.18
C SER A 159 16.50 -0.82 11.92
N TYR A 160 16.10 -0.64 10.67
CA TYR A 160 15.15 0.40 10.28
C TYR A 160 14.00 -0.18 9.42
N PRO A 161 12.82 0.45 9.45
CA PRO A 161 11.68 0.01 8.64
C PRO A 161 11.90 0.30 7.15
N VAL A 162 11.41 -0.59 6.30
CA VAL A 162 11.31 -0.36 4.85
C VAL A 162 10.06 0.43 4.46
N SER A 163 9.05 0.39 5.31
CA SER A 163 7.82 1.17 5.21
C SER A 163 7.33 1.53 6.60
N ALA A 164 6.69 2.66 6.73
CA ALA A 164 6.09 3.08 7.99
C ALA A 164 4.75 3.80 7.76
N ASN A 165 3.86 3.72 8.75
CA ASN A 165 2.59 4.43 8.72
C ASN A 165 2.12 4.80 10.13
N TRP A 166 1.39 5.90 10.27
CA TRP A 166 0.83 6.32 11.54
C TRP A 166 -0.19 5.33 12.07
N LEU A 167 -0.17 5.10 13.37
CA LEU A 167 -1.15 4.32 14.10
C LEU A 167 -2.09 5.24 14.88
N THR A 168 -1.52 6.14 15.66
CA THR A 168 -2.18 7.18 16.42
C THR A 168 -1.42 8.49 16.26
N ASP A 169 -1.82 9.55 16.98
CA ASP A 169 -1.19 10.85 16.95
C ASP A 169 0.29 10.84 17.35
N ASP A 170 0.67 9.92 18.20
CA ASP A 170 2.02 9.82 18.79
C ASP A 170 2.74 8.51 18.48
N LYS A 171 2.10 7.61 17.72
CA LYS A 171 2.65 6.27 17.42
C LYS A 171 2.62 5.96 15.94
N TYR A 172 3.62 5.23 15.47
CA TYR A 172 3.65 4.72 14.11
C TYR A 172 4.13 3.27 14.06
N VAL A 173 3.68 2.56 13.05
CA VAL A 173 4.06 1.18 12.75
C VAL A 173 5.13 1.19 11.68
N GLY A 174 6.24 0.50 11.93
CA GLY A 174 7.29 0.24 10.97
C GLY A 174 7.30 -1.22 10.54
N LEU A 175 7.24 -1.47 9.24
CA LEU A 175 7.45 -2.79 8.66
C LEU A 175 8.94 -2.98 8.42
N MET A 176 9.52 -4.00 9.03
CA MET A 176 10.94 -4.27 8.97
C MET A 176 11.30 -5.07 7.71
N ASN A 177 12.53 -4.90 7.25
CA ASN A 177 13.03 -5.75 6.18
C ASN A 177 13.27 -7.16 6.73
N VAL A 178 12.38 -8.07 6.38
CA VAL A 178 12.48 -9.49 6.75
C VAL A 178 13.21 -10.33 5.69
N SER A 179 14.01 -9.68 4.83
CA SER A 179 14.76 -10.39 3.79
C SER A 179 15.88 -11.24 4.43
N PRO A 180 15.92 -12.54 4.16
CA PRO A 180 17.00 -13.39 4.62
C PRO A 180 18.34 -13.07 3.94
N LEU A 181 18.32 -12.33 2.80
CA LEU A 181 19.51 -11.98 2.04
C LEU A 181 20.36 -10.91 2.72
N THR A 182 19.79 -10.09 3.60
CA THR A 182 20.48 -8.99 4.26
C THR A 182 20.92 -9.30 5.69
N GLY A 183 20.40 -10.37 6.30
CA GLY A 183 20.74 -10.74 7.68
C GLY A 183 20.31 -9.70 8.74
N GLU A 184 19.53 -8.70 8.35
CA GLU A 184 19.34 -7.46 9.11
C GLU A 184 18.22 -7.48 10.14
N SER A 185 17.47 -8.58 10.27
CA SER A 185 16.54 -8.71 11.39
C SER A 185 17.02 -9.81 12.35
N PRO A 186 17.76 -9.47 13.38
CA PRO A 186 18.37 -10.47 14.26
C PRO A 186 17.37 -11.33 15.03
N ASP A 187 16.11 -10.92 15.13
CA ASP A 187 15.14 -11.53 16.03
C ASP A 187 13.86 -12.03 15.33
N ASP A 188 13.83 -12.19 14.02
CA ASP A 188 12.60 -12.50 13.24
C ASP A 188 11.47 -11.49 13.45
N ILE A 189 11.81 -10.24 13.73
CA ILE A 189 10.86 -9.17 13.91
C ILE A 189 10.40 -8.64 12.56
N SER A 190 9.11 -8.74 12.28
CA SER A 190 8.50 -8.21 11.06
C SER A 190 8.01 -6.78 11.22
N THR A 191 7.52 -6.44 12.40
CA THR A 191 6.82 -5.19 12.64
C THR A 191 7.20 -4.62 14.00
N ILE A 192 7.43 -3.32 14.05
CA ILE A 192 7.73 -2.61 15.29
C ILE A 192 6.81 -1.41 15.40
N ILE A 193 6.31 -1.15 16.60
CA ILE A 193 5.55 0.04 16.93
C ILE A 193 6.47 0.98 17.68
N PHE A 194 6.57 2.21 17.21
CA PHE A 194 7.40 3.27 17.77
C PHE A 194 6.55 4.45 18.24
N ASP A 195 7.08 5.21 19.20
CA ASP A 195 6.60 6.56 19.47
C ASP A 195 7.34 7.59 18.60
N THR A 196 6.89 8.86 18.65
CA THR A 196 7.52 9.95 17.91
C THR A 196 8.92 10.31 18.43
N GLU A 197 9.35 9.78 19.56
CA GLU A 197 10.72 9.91 20.11
C GLU A 197 11.62 8.75 19.67
N GLY A 198 11.10 7.85 18.82
CA GLY A 198 11.83 6.70 18.27
C GLY A 198 12.01 5.55 19.26
N ASN A 199 11.32 5.58 20.40
CA ASN A 199 11.36 4.47 21.35
C ASN A 199 10.49 3.31 20.82
N VAL A 200 10.97 2.08 21.02
CA VAL A 200 10.22 0.87 20.71
C VAL A 200 9.17 0.64 21.78
N LEU A 201 7.91 0.65 21.38
CA LEU A 201 6.77 0.35 22.25
C LEU A 201 6.40 -1.13 22.23
N LYS A 202 6.42 -1.73 21.02
CA LYS A 202 6.09 -3.14 20.82
C LYS A 202 6.83 -3.71 19.62
N LYS A 203 7.18 -4.99 19.69
CA LYS A 203 7.76 -5.76 18.60
C LYS A 203 6.85 -6.93 18.28
N GLU A 204 6.60 -7.14 17.01
CA GLU A 204 5.83 -8.28 16.52
C GLU A 204 6.75 -9.17 15.68
N ARG A 205 6.77 -10.46 16.03
CA ARG A 205 7.50 -11.43 15.24
C ARG A 205 6.77 -11.73 13.94
N TYR A 206 7.54 -12.14 12.95
CA TYR A 206 7.01 -12.68 11.72
C TYR A 206 6.10 -13.88 12.02
N PHE A 207 4.83 -13.76 11.61
CA PHE A 207 3.84 -14.79 11.88
C PHE A 207 3.89 -15.87 10.79
N VAL A 208 4.83 -16.80 10.93
CA VAL A 208 4.85 -18.04 10.14
C VAL A 208 4.97 -19.20 11.12
N GLU A 209 4.06 -20.16 11.06
CA GLU A 209 4.09 -21.36 11.88
C GLU A 209 5.36 -22.22 11.64
N GLU A 210 6.04 -21.97 10.55
CA GLU A 210 7.22 -22.69 10.11
C GLU A 210 8.44 -21.78 10.07
N LYS A 211 9.63 -22.36 10.29
CA LYS A 211 10.90 -21.65 10.19
C LYS A 211 10.95 -20.88 8.85
N ARG A 212 11.36 -19.63 8.95
CA ARG A 212 11.67 -18.78 7.81
C ARG A 212 12.62 -19.51 6.86
N PRO A 213 12.38 -19.53 5.54
CA PRO A 213 13.32 -20.09 4.58
C PRO A 213 14.67 -19.40 4.67
N GLU A 214 15.75 -20.17 4.66
CA GLU A 214 17.13 -19.62 4.69
C GLU A 214 17.45 -18.80 3.44
N SER A 215 16.77 -19.10 2.33
CA SER A 215 16.86 -18.34 1.09
C SER A 215 15.48 -18.12 0.52
N MET A 216 15.17 -16.90 0.11
CA MET A 216 13.91 -16.56 -0.53
C MET A 216 14.10 -16.34 -2.02
N THR A 217 13.22 -16.89 -2.83
CA THR A 217 13.25 -16.72 -4.28
C THR A 217 12.57 -15.41 -4.69
N SER A 218 12.92 -14.90 -5.86
CA SER A 218 12.27 -13.73 -6.46
C SER A 218 10.89 -14.03 -7.05
N TRP A 219 10.44 -15.26 -6.99
CA TRP A 219 9.22 -15.72 -7.63
C TRP A 219 7.96 -15.35 -6.84
N VAL A 220 8.09 -15.12 -5.54
CA VAL A 220 6.98 -14.83 -4.64
C VAL A 220 7.03 -13.38 -4.18
N GLU A 221 5.91 -12.86 -3.73
CA GLU A 221 5.80 -11.50 -3.19
C GLU A 221 6.88 -11.24 -2.13
N ARG A 222 7.78 -10.29 -2.43
CA ARG A 222 8.94 -10.00 -1.57
C ARG A 222 8.67 -8.91 -0.56
N LEU A 223 7.76 -8.01 -0.91
CA LEU A 223 7.54 -6.80 -0.16
C LEU A 223 6.22 -6.91 0.59
N GLY A 224 6.33 -6.78 1.90
CA GLY A 224 5.15 -6.47 2.71
C GLY A 224 4.73 -5.02 2.50
N HIS A 225 3.55 -4.68 2.94
CA HIS A 225 3.05 -3.31 2.90
C HIS A 225 2.23 -2.97 4.13
N LEU A 226 2.15 -1.68 4.41
CA LEU A 226 1.32 -1.10 5.45
C LEU A 226 0.22 -0.25 4.80
N THR A 227 -1.00 -0.40 5.29
CA THR A 227 -2.13 0.44 4.85
C THR A 227 -2.84 1.00 6.07
N ARG A 228 -2.96 2.33 6.17
CA ARG A 228 -3.77 2.96 7.22
C ARG A 228 -5.23 2.85 6.85
N ILE A 229 -6.05 2.40 7.79
CA ILE A 229 -7.51 2.47 7.74
C ILE A 229 -8.00 3.09 9.05
N LYS A 230 -9.28 3.43 9.11
CA LYS A 230 -9.88 4.06 10.31
C LYS A 230 -9.62 3.28 11.59
N GLU A 231 -9.67 1.96 11.53
CA GLU A 231 -9.58 1.05 12.68
C GLU A 231 -8.14 0.74 13.10
N GLY A 232 -7.13 1.16 12.34
CA GLY A 232 -5.73 0.88 12.65
C GLY A 232 -4.83 0.80 11.43
N VAL A 233 -3.72 0.10 11.55
CA VAL A 233 -2.77 -0.13 10.45
C VAL A 233 -2.81 -1.59 10.04
N LEU A 234 -3.14 -1.84 8.79
CA LEU A 234 -3.04 -3.15 8.18
C LEU A 234 -1.60 -3.49 7.87
N VAL A 235 -1.19 -4.69 8.23
CA VAL A 235 0.16 -5.22 8.04
C VAL A 235 0.06 -6.48 7.19
N LYS A 236 0.51 -6.40 5.94
CA LYS A 236 0.74 -7.56 5.09
C LYS A 236 2.23 -7.88 5.11
N GLU A 237 2.57 -8.98 5.73
CA GLU A 237 3.94 -9.48 5.74
C GLU A 237 4.25 -10.23 4.42
N PRO A 238 5.51 -10.20 3.95
CA PRO A 238 5.91 -11.02 2.81
C PRO A 238 5.61 -12.51 3.10
N TYR A 239 5.13 -13.24 2.10
CA TYR A 239 4.88 -14.69 2.16
C TYR A 239 3.88 -15.15 3.23
N ASN A 240 3.18 -14.23 3.86
CA ASN A 240 2.15 -14.55 4.84
C ASN A 240 0.77 -14.46 4.20
N ASP A 241 -0.03 -15.51 4.31
CA ASP A 241 -1.39 -15.52 3.77
C ASP A 241 -2.36 -14.71 4.66
N THR A 242 -1.89 -14.22 5.81
CA THR A 242 -2.68 -13.40 6.70
C THR A 242 -2.24 -11.94 6.64
N THR A 243 -3.19 -11.03 6.43
CA THR A 243 -3.02 -9.61 6.69
C THR A 243 -3.55 -9.33 8.09
N PHE A 244 -2.75 -8.71 8.92
CA PHE A 244 -3.12 -8.34 10.29
C PHE A 244 -3.57 -6.89 10.35
N ILE A 245 -4.33 -6.54 11.37
CA ILE A 245 -4.53 -5.16 11.79
C ILE A 245 -3.85 -4.94 13.14
N ILE A 246 -3.13 -3.84 13.25
CA ILE A 246 -2.65 -3.31 14.53
C ILE A 246 -3.57 -2.16 14.92
N LYS A 247 -4.20 -2.28 16.09
CA LYS A 247 -5.12 -1.30 16.64
C LYS A 247 -4.41 -0.32 17.57
N ASP A 248 -5.11 0.73 17.96
CA ASP A 248 -4.58 1.80 18.82
C ASP A 248 -4.09 1.32 20.20
N ASP A 249 -4.66 0.23 20.71
CA ASP A 249 -4.22 -0.46 21.93
C ASP A 249 -2.99 -1.36 21.72
N LEU A 250 -2.41 -1.30 20.51
CA LEU A 250 -1.27 -2.08 20.05
C LEU A 250 -1.58 -3.59 19.89
N GLU A 251 -2.83 -4.00 19.94
CA GLU A 251 -3.21 -5.38 19.66
C GLU A 251 -3.05 -5.69 18.18
N ARG A 252 -2.45 -6.84 17.86
CA ARG A 252 -2.32 -7.37 16.50
C ARG A 252 -3.27 -8.55 16.34
N ILE A 253 -4.27 -8.40 15.49
CA ILE A 253 -5.25 -9.44 15.21
C ILE A 253 -5.32 -9.74 13.70
N PRO A 254 -5.69 -10.98 13.30
CA PRO A 254 -5.95 -11.30 11.90
C PRO A 254 -7.09 -10.45 11.34
N PHE A 255 -6.88 -9.84 10.17
CA PHE A 255 -7.87 -9.02 9.48
C PHE A 255 -8.37 -9.67 8.20
N ILE A 256 -7.45 -10.17 7.34
CA ILE A 256 -7.77 -10.95 6.15
C ILE A 256 -6.97 -12.24 6.19
N ILE A 257 -7.63 -13.37 5.90
CA ILE A 257 -6.98 -14.64 5.61
C ILE A 257 -7.19 -14.95 4.12
N ASN A 258 -6.08 -15.05 3.40
CA ASN A 258 -6.05 -15.37 1.98
C ASN A 258 -5.94 -16.88 1.82
N TYR A 259 -6.99 -17.50 1.31
CA TYR A 259 -6.99 -18.94 1.06
C TYR A 259 -6.66 -19.21 -0.41
N LEU A 260 -5.45 -19.66 -0.68
CA LEU A 260 -4.94 -19.95 -2.02
C LEU A 260 -5.24 -21.37 -2.48
N GLY A 261 -5.60 -22.27 -1.56
CA GLY A 261 -5.90 -23.67 -1.84
C GLY A 261 -4.75 -24.38 -2.57
N ARG A 262 -5.08 -25.16 -3.59
CA ARG A 262 -4.10 -25.89 -4.42
C ARG A 262 -3.19 -24.96 -5.25
N HIS A 263 -3.50 -23.68 -5.32
CA HIS A 263 -2.71 -22.69 -6.05
C HIS A 263 -1.64 -22.01 -5.17
N ARG A 264 -1.54 -22.38 -3.90
CA ARG A 264 -0.45 -21.96 -3.04
C ARG A 264 0.86 -22.57 -3.51
N ALA A 265 1.89 -21.76 -3.68
CA ALA A 265 3.22 -22.26 -4.01
C ALA A 265 3.73 -23.19 -2.89
N PRO A 266 4.25 -24.38 -3.20
CA PRO A 266 4.86 -25.27 -2.24
C PRO A 266 6.08 -24.60 -1.57
N ARG A 267 6.37 -25.00 -0.35
CA ARG A 267 7.47 -24.43 0.44
C ARG A 267 8.83 -24.54 -0.25
N GLU A 268 9.10 -25.65 -0.92
CA GLU A 268 10.33 -25.87 -1.67
C GLU A 268 10.60 -24.80 -2.73
N PHE A 269 9.57 -24.18 -3.30
CA PHE A 269 9.74 -23.05 -4.21
C PHE A 269 10.16 -21.77 -3.50
N LEU A 270 9.77 -21.59 -2.24
CA LEU A 270 10.16 -20.46 -1.42
C LEU A 270 11.62 -20.57 -0.98
N GLU A 271 12.09 -21.80 -0.81
CA GLU A 271 13.44 -22.13 -0.31
C GLU A 271 14.48 -22.24 -1.43
N THR A 272 14.07 -22.33 -2.69
CA THR A 272 15.01 -22.48 -3.82
C THR A 272 15.75 -21.17 -4.07
N PRO A 273 17.11 -21.13 -3.94
CA PRO A 273 17.88 -19.93 -4.22
C PRO A 273 17.68 -19.49 -5.66
N MET A 274 17.48 -18.20 -5.85
CA MET A 274 17.57 -17.62 -7.19
C MET A 274 19.04 -17.53 -7.56
N SER A 275 19.56 -18.46 -8.36
CA SER A 275 20.87 -18.27 -8.93
C SER A 275 20.79 -17.16 -9.98
N TYR A 276 21.61 -16.13 -9.81
CA TYR A 276 21.72 -14.99 -10.75
C TYR A 276 22.41 -15.37 -12.08
N ASN A 277 22.68 -16.64 -12.30
CA ASN A 277 23.24 -17.10 -13.56
C ASN A 277 22.15 -17.11 -14.63
N LEU A 278 22.15 -16.07 -15.45
CA LEU A 278 21.22 -15.78 -16.54
C LEU A 278 21.05 -16.87 -17.59
N GLY A 279 21.70 -18.03 -17.45
CA GLY A 279 21.68 -19.13 -18.43
C GLY A 279 20.94 -20.39 -18.03
N GLU A 280 20.77 -20.69 -16.73
CA GLU A 280 20.37 -22.03 -16.31
C GLU A 280 19.11 -22.11 -15.42
N ASN A 281 18.50 -21.02 -15.02
CA ASN A 281 17.34 -21.03 -14.13
C ASN A 281 16.03 -20.82 -14.89
N ARG A 282 15.54 -21.87 -15.48
CA ARG A 282 14.12 -21.97 -15.78
C ARG A 282 13.38 -22.23 -14.46
N ALA A 283 12.38 -21.36 -14.16
CA ALA A 283 11.40 -21.70 -13.15
C ALA A 283 10.92 -23.14 -13.41
N PRO A 284 10.70 -23.97 -12.38
CA PRO A 284 10.07 -25.26 -12.56
C PRO A 284 8.83 -25.12 -13.44
N SER A 285 8.57 -26.09 -14.30
CA SER A 285 7.52 -26.02 -15.34
C SER A 285 6.13 -25.80 -14.77
N ASP A 286 5.93 -26.16 -13.53
CA ASP A 286 4.67 -26.09 -12.79
C ASP A 286 4.53 -24.79 -11.95
N VAL A 287 5.58 -23.99 -11.81
CA VAL A 287 5.52 -22.69 -11.08
C VAL A 287 4.39 -21.80 -11.60
N ALA A 288 4.13 -21.83 -12.90
CA ALA A 288 3.08 -21.03 -13.49
C ALA A 288 1.68 -21.36 -12.93
N SER A 289 1.47 -22.59 -12.44
CA SER A 289 0.17 -23.04 -11.91
C SER A 289 -0.15 -22.46 -10.52
N TYR A 290 0.85 -21.92 -9.83
CA TYR A 290 0.68 -21.34 -8.51
C TYR A 290 0.43 -19.83 -8.59
N ILE A 291 -0.22 -19.29 -7.57
CA ILE A 291 -0.34 -17.84 -7.34
C ILE A 291 0.95 -17.40 -6.64
N MET A 292 1.87 -16.87 -7.43
CA MET A 292 3.22 -16.51 -6.97
C MET A 292 3.31 -15.12 -6.36
N SER A 293 2.46 -14.22 -6.81
CA SER A 293 2.35 -12.88 -6.26
C SER A 293 0.88 -12.47 -6.29
N TYR A 294 0.45 -11.88 -5.23
CA TYR A 294 -0.87 -11.28 -5.15
C TYR A 294 -0.84 -10.02 -4.32
N ARG A 295 -1.71 -9.10 -4.64
CA ARG A 295 -1.90 -7.84 -3.94
C ARG A 295 -3.36 -7.60 -3.72
N SER A 296 -3.68 -7.03 -2.58
CA SER A 296 -5.01 -6.58 -2.25
C SER A 296 -4.94 -5.12 -1.82
N PHE A 297 -5.74 -4.30 -2.48
CA PHE A 297 -5.95 -2.90 -2.13
C PHE A 297 -7.30 -2.80 -1.44
N ILE A 298 -7.30 -2.28 -0.23
CA ILE A 298 -8.47 -2.29 0.64
C ILE A 298 -9.16 -0.94 0.55
N TYR A 299 -10.43 -0.99 0.20
CA TYR A 299 -11.32 0.17 0.16
C TYR A 299 -12.53 -0.07 1.08
N PRO A 300 -13.26 0.96 1.49
CA PRO A 300 -14.35 0.81 2.45
C PRO A 300 -15.46 -0.18 2.06
N ALA A 301 -15.58 -0.50 0.77
CA ALA A 301 -16.62 -1.41 0.28
C ALA A 301 -16.07 -2.67 -0.40
N TYR A 302 -14.83 -2.61 -0.92
CA TYR A 302 -14.29 -3.63 -1.79
C TYR A 302 -12.80 -3.82 -1.57
N PHE A 303 -12.32 -5.03 -1.81
CA PHE A 303 -10.89 -5.29 -1.96
C PHE A 303 -10.61 -5.48 -3.45
N PHE A 304 -9.77 -4.62 -4.01
CA PHE A 304 -9.20 -4.89 -5.33
C PHE A 304 -8.05 -5.88 -5.19
N VAL A 305 -8.07 -6.90 -6.02
CA VAL A 305 -7.03 -7.93 -6.01
C VAL A 305 -6.37 -8.03 -7.38
N THR A 306 -5.05 -8.17 -7.37
CA THR A 306 -4.29 -8.49 -8.58
C THR A 306 -3.37 -9.66 -8.28
N PHE A 307 -3.25 -10.60 -9.22
CA PHE A 307 -2.39 -11.76 -9.06
C PHE A 307 -2.00 -12.36 -10.42
N LYS A 308 -1.03 -13.26 -10.37
CA LYS A 308 -0.57 -13.99 -11.56
C LYS A 308 -0.77 -15.49 -11.35
N ASN A 309 -1.35 -16.15 -12.34
CA ASN A 309 -1.49 -17.60 -12.38
C ASN A 309 -1.41 -18.07 -13.84
N ASN A 310 -0.76 -19.21 -14.10
CA ASN A 310 -0.54 -19.74 -15.46
C ASN A 310 0.00 -18.69 -16.45
N ASN A 311 0.93 -17.86 -16.01
CA ASN A 311 1.53 -16.75 -16.76
C ASN A 311 0.53 -15.67 -17.24
N ARG A 312 -0.70 -15.68 -16.74
CA ARG A 312 -1.71 -14.65 -16.97
C ARG A 312 -1.84 -13.78 -15.75
N ASN A 313 -2.01 -12.48 -15.98
CA ASN A 313 -2.34 -11.53 -14.93
C ASN A 313 -3.87 -11.52 -14.79
N TYR A 314 -4.30 -11.50 -13.55
CA TYR A 314 -5.70 -11.41 -13.16
C TYR A 314 -5.89 -10.16 -12.33
N SER A 315 -7.03 -9.51 -12.52
CA SER A 315 -7.55 -8.47 -11.66
C SER A 315 -8.95 -8.86 -11.24
N GLY A 316 -9.31 -8.49 -10.01
CA GLY A 316 -10.62 -8.80 -9.49
C GLY A 316 -11.04 -7.84 -8.40
N VAL A 317 -12.29 -7.94 -8.00
CA VAL A 317 -12.89 -7.19 -6.90
C VAL A 317 -13.51 -8.22 -5.95
N TRP A 318 -13.17 -8.11 -4.68
CA TRP A 318 -13.79 -8.86 -3.60
C TRP A 318 -14.75 -7.94 -2.85
N ASP A 319 -16.04 -8.20 -2.99
CA ASP A 319 -17.07 -7.56 -2.16
C ASP A 319 -17.15 -8.29 -0.82
N TYR A 320 -16.52 -7.75 0.20
CA TYR A 320 -16.49 -8.38 1.51
C TYR A 320 -17.83 -8.33 2.24
N ARG A 321 -18.77 -7.46 1.82
CA ARG A 321 -20.11 -7.38 2.43
C ARG A 321 -20.99 -8.51 1.98
N ASN A 322 -20.85 -8.93 0.71
CA ASN A 322 -21.62 -10.00 0.09
C ASN A 322 -20.80 -11.30 -0.06
N MET A 323 -19.53 -11.30 0.35
CA MET A 323 -18.61 -12.42 0.22
C MET A 323 -18.52 -12.94 -1.22
N LYS A 324 -18.44 -12.03 -2.19
CA LYS A 324 -18.48 -12.36 -3.61
C LYS A 324 -17.25 -11.87 -4.36
N ALA A 325 -16.70 -12.77 -5.19
CA ALA A 325 -15.61 -12.44 -6.11
C ALA A 325 -16.17 -12.02 -7.47
N PHE A 326 -15.57 -11.00 -8.06
CA PHE A 326 -15.79 -10.58 -9.43
C PHE A 326 -14.47 -10.56 -10.18
N SER A 327 -14.44 -11.01 -11.43
CA SER A 327 -13.28 -10.83 -12.29
C SER A 327 -13.36 -9.49 -13.01
N VAL A 328 -12.19 -8.90 -13.28
CA VAL A 328 -12.05 -7.77 -14.21
C VAL A 328 -11.42 -8.34 -15.48
N SER A 329 -12.10 -8.25 -16.59
CA SER A 329 -11.88 -9.05 -17.80
C SER A 329 -10.51 -8.85 -18.46
N ASP A 330 -9.85 -7.73 -18.24
CA ASP A 330 -8.49 -7.51 -18.73
C ASP A 330 -7.73 -6.62 -17.76
N ALA A 331 -6.63 -7.14 -17.23
CA ALA A 331 -5.70 -6.36 -16.40
C ALA A 331 -5.13 -5.14 -17.14
N VAL A 332 -5.24 -5.07 -18.46
CA VAL A 332 -4.80 -3.97 -19.31
C VAL A 332 -5.94 -3.04 -19.70
N ALA A 333 -7.12 -3.59 -20.04
CA ALA A 333 -8.27 -2.80 -20.44
C ALA A 333 -9.03 -2.20 -19.25
N GLY A 334 -9.01 -2.88 -18.09
CA GLY A 334 -9.70 -2.39 -16.89
C GLY A 334 -11.23 -2.37 -17.02
N LEU A 335 -11.89 -1.60 -16.16
CA LEU A 335 -13.33 -1.37 -16.21
C LEU A 335 -13.62 -0.24 -17.18
N THR A 336 -14.62 -0.43 -18.05
CA THR A 336 -15.11 0.64 -18.92
C THR A 336 -15.69 1.75 -18.04
N ASP A 337 -15.27 2.97 -18.29
CA ASP A 337 -15.87 4.14 -17.67
C ASP A 337 -17.21 4.42 -18.36
N ASP A 338 -18.28 4.10 -17.69
CA ASP A 338 -19.67 4.36 -18.10
C ASP A 338 -20.33 5.48 -17.26
N ILE A 339 -19.51 6.17 -16.46
CA ILE A 339 -19.95 7.29 -15.62
C ILE A 339 -19.82 8.61 -16.39
N ASP A 340 -18.61 8.92 -16.86
CA ASP A 340 -18.34 10.15 -17.61
C ASP A 340 -17.69 9.90 -18.99
N PHE A 341 -17.54 8.63 -19.36
CA PHE A 341 -16.98 8.18 -20.66
C PHE A 341 -15.52 8.59 -20.86
N GLY A 342 -14.76 8.67 -19.78
CA GLY A 342 -13.36 8.96 -19.77
C GLY A 342 -12.47 7.75 -20.10
N LEU A 343 -11.30 7.71 -19.48
CA LEU A 343 -10.39 6.59 -19.66
C LEU A 343 -10.84 5.37 -18.84
N PRO A 344 -10.63 4.15 -19.35
CA PRO A 344 -10.90 2.93 -18.59
C PRO A 344 -10.17 2.94 -17.24
N PHE A 345 -10.87 2.55 -16.18
CA PHE A 345 -10.28 2.38 -14.87
C PHE A 345 -9.46 1.10 -14.84
N VAL A 346 -8.17 1.27 -14.74
CA VAL A 346 -7.23 0.16 -14.50
C VAL A 346 -7.03 0.04 -13.00
N SER A 347 -7.04 -1.19 -12.50
CA SER A 347 -6.87 -1.47 -11.07
C SER A 347 -5.69 -0.67 -10.48
N PRO A 348 -5.76 -0.26 -9.20
CA PRO A 348 -4.68 0.50 -8.58
C PRO A 348 -3.33 -0.18 -8.77
N ARG A 349 -2.33 0.57 -9.20
CA ARG A 349 -0.95 0.11 -9.27
C ARG A 349 -0.20 0.57 -8.02
N ASP A 350 0.93 -0.06 -7.75
CA ASP A 350 1.82 0.35 -6.66
C ASP A 350 2.09 1.85 -6.64
N GLY A 351 2.10 2.40 -5.45
CA GLY A 351 2.36 3.81 -5.20
C GLY A 351 1.11 4.68 -5.08
N PHE A 352 -0.07 4.17 -5.41
CA PHE A 352 -1.33 4.90 -5.26
C PHE A 352 -2.11 4.35 -4.06
N ILE A 353 -1.86 4.90 -2.90
CA ILE A 353 -2.63 4.59 -1.69
C ILE A 353 -3.56 5.76 -1.45
N ALA A 354 -4.84 5.59 -1.80
CA ALA A 354 -5.87 6.45 -1.27
C ALA A 354 -6.11 6.02 0.19
N ASN A 355 -5.60 6.77 1.14
CA ASN A 355 -6.06 6.69 2.51
C ASN A 355 -7.36 7.50 2.54
N ASN A 356 -8.50 6.84 2.39
CA ASN A 356 -9.74 7.45 2.81
C ASN A 356 -9.87 7.23 4.33
N PRO A 357 -10.14 8.29 5.12
CA PRO A 357 -10.33 8.21 6.56
C PRO A 357 -11.49 7.32 6.95
#